data_2415704c8bf63947b3a3c5d2b785b8a3
#
_entry.id   2415704c8bf63947b3a3c5d2b785b8a3
#
_cell.length_a   1.000
_cell.length_b   1.000
_cell.length_c   1.000
_cell.angle_alpha   90.00
_cell.angle_beta   90.00
_cell.angle_gamma   90.00
#
_symmetry.space_group_name_H-M   'P 1'
#
loop_
_entity.id
_entity.type
_entity.pdbx_description
1 polymer ?
#
loop_
_entity_poly.entity_id
_entity_poly.type
_entity_poly.pdbx_seq_one_letter_code
_entity_poly.pdbx_strand_id
1 'polypeptide(L)'
;MSIDELCALPVAELAAKDSALFMWATFPQLPEALRLIRAWGFTYKSVAFVWLKKNRKSDSWFYGLGFWTRANAEICLLATKGHPKRQTADIHQFIISPIEAHSKKPDETRDRIVALMGDLPRVELFARQTFPGWDVWGNEVEPTIPDFGTSCPKLEVTD
;
A
#
# COMPACT_ATOMS: atom_id res chain seq x y z
N MET A 1 -10.06 -10.57 -6.33
CA MET A 1 -9.66 -11.40 -5.17
C MET A 1 -10.53 -11.07 -3.97
N SER A 2 -11.08 -12.08 -3.33
CA SER A 2 -11.84 -11.91 -2.09
C SER A 2 -10.90 -11.62 -0.90
N ILE A 3 -11.47 -11.14 0.20
CA ILE A 3 -10.67 -10.94 1.43
C ILE A 3 -10.08 -12.26 1.94
N ASP A 4 -10.81 -13.37 1.80
CA ASP A 4 -10.32 -14.69 2.20
C ASP A 4 -9.14 -15.15 1.34
N GLU A 5 -9.19 -14.91 0.03
CA GLU A 5 -8.07 -15.19 -0.89
C GLU A 5 -6.85 -14.31 -0.57
N LEU A 6 -7.06 -13.03 -0.27
CA LEU A 6 -5.99 -12.13 0.16
C LEU A 6 -5.34 -12.61 1.46
N CYS A 7 -6.15 -13.01 2.44
CA CYS A 7 -5.65 -13.54 3.71
C CYS A 7 -4.82 -14.83 3.54
N ALA A 8 -5.14 -15.62 2.50
CA ALA A 8 -4.44 -16.87 2.20
C ALA A 8 -3.09 -16.67 1.47
N LEU A 9 -2.79 -15.48 0.98
CA LEU A 9 -1.49 -15.20 0.35
C LEU A 9 -0.35 -15.39 1.35
N PRO A 10 0.76 -16.05 0.96
CA PRO A 10 1.86 -16.36 1.88
C PRO A 10 2.80 -15.17 2.12
N VAL A 11 2.25 -14.02 2.48
CA VAL A 11 3.02 -12.79 2.71
C VAL A 11 4.00 -12.96 3.87
N ALA A 12 3.62 -13.74 4.89
CA ALA A 12 4.51 -14.03 6.01
C ALA A 12 5.83 -14.69 5.58
N GLU A 13 5.83 -15.46 4.49
CA GLU A 13 7.04 -16.11 3.95
C GLU A 13 7.98 -15.13 3.25
N LEU A 14 7.46 -14.00 2.75
CA LEU A 14 8.27 -12.93 2.16
C LEU A 14 8.92 -12.06 3.24
N ALA A 15 8.27 -11.94 4.39
CA ALA A 15 8.66 -10.99 5.41
C ALA A 15 9.91 -11.47 6.16
N ALA A 16 10.89 -10.57 6.29
CA ALA A 16 12.02 -10.79 7.19
C ALA A 16 11.56 -10.85 8.65
N LYS A 17 12.44 -11.34 9.53
CA LYS A 17 12.16 -11.43 10.98
C LYS A 17 11.73 -10.07 11.55
N ASP A 18 12.42 -9.01 11.15
CA ASP A 18 12.10 -7.63 11.51
C ASP A 18 11.72 -6.89 10.24
N SER A 19 10.44 -6.62 10.05
CA SER A 19 9.93 -6.03 8.82
C SER A 19 8.74 -5.11 9.06
N ALA A 20 8.52 -4.19 8.14
CA ALA A 20 7.39 -3.26 8.15
C ALA A 20 6.49 -3.52 6.94
N LEU A 21 5.20 -3.38 7.17
CA LEU A 21 4.15 -3.44 6.14
C LEU A 21 3.49 -2.07 6.03
N PHE A 22 3.41 -1.56 4.81
CA PHE A 22 2.69 -0.33 4.48
C PHE A 22 1.50 -0.73 3.60
N MET A 23 0.29 -0.52 4.09
CA MET A 23 -0.93 -0.97 3.42
C MET A 23 -1.89 0.18 3.18
N TRP A 24 -2.17 0.46 1.91
CA TRP A 24 -3.22 1.40 1.55
C TRP A 24 -4.60 0.83 1.84
N ALA A 25 -5.44 1.65 2.42
CA ALA A 25 -6.83 1.31 2.71
C ALA A 25 -7.73 2.52 2.50
N THR A 26 -8.91 2.29 1.95
CA THR A 26 -10.00 3.25 2.02
C THR A 26 -10.65 3.16 3.39
N PHE A 27 -11.25 4.24 3.87
CA PHE A 27 -11.88 4.24 5.19
C PHE A 27 -13.00 3.19 5.33
N PRO A 28 -13.88 2.97 4.33
CA PRO A 28 -14.90 1.91 4.42
C PRO A 28 -14.32 0.50 4.52
N GLN A 29 -13.12 0.26 4.01
CA GLN A 29 -12.45 -1.04 4.01
C GLN A 29 -11.45 -1.21 5.16
N LEU A 30 -11.48 -0.31 6.14
CA LEU A 30 -10.55 -0.36 7.27
C LEU A 30 -10.65 -1.66 8.07
N PRO A 31 -11.85 -2.22 8.39
CA PRO A 31 -11.94 -3.49 9.08
C PRO A 31 -11.27 -4.65 8.33
N GLU A 32 -11.45 -4.72 7.01
CA GLU A 32 -10.83 -5.73 6.16
C GLU A 32 -9.31 -5.57 6.11
N ALA A 33 -8.82 -4.34 6.03
CA ALA A 33 -7.38 -4.07 6.06
C ALA A 33 -6.74 -4.52 7.37
N LEU A 34 -7.38 -4.26 8.50
CA LEU A 34 -6.90 -4.71 9.81
C LEU A 34 -6.92 -6.24 9.94
N ARG A 35 -7.94 -6.90 9.40
CA ARG A 35 -7.99 -8.37 9.32
C ARG A 35 -6.82 -8.91 8.50
N LEU A 36 -6.56 -8.32 7.35
CA LEU A 36 -5.50 -8.73 6.44
C LEU A 36 -4.12 -8.58 7.07
N ILE A 37 -3.87 -7.48 7.76
CA ILE A 37 -2.62 -7.25 8.50
C ILE A 37 -2.36 -8.40 9.48
N ARG A 38 -3.36 -8.80 10.24
CA ARG A 38 -3.24 -9.92 11.20
C ARG A 38 -3.02 -11.25 10.48
N ALA A 39 -3.75 -11.49 9.41
CA ALA A 39 -3.62 -12.73 8.62
C ALA A 39 -2.22 -12.90 8.03
N TRP A 40 -1.57 -11.80 7.66
CA TRP A 40 -0.20 -11.82 7.15
C TRP A 40 0.88 -11.85 8.24
N GLY A 41 0.50 -11.91 9.50
CA GLY A 41 1.42 -12.06 10.63
C GLY A 41 2.04 -10.76 11.13
N PHE A 42 1.43 -9.62 10.80
CA PHE A 42 1.86 -8.30 11.26
C PHE A 42 0.96 -7.76 12.37
N THR A 43 1.48 -6.82 13.10
CA THR A 43 0.76 -6.08 14.14
C THR A 43 0.58 -4.63 13.71
N TYR A 44 -0.66 -4.16 13.65
CA TYR A 44 -0.96 -2.75 13.38
C TYR A 44 -0.29 -1.83 14.40
N LYS A 45 0.33 -0.76 13.94
CA LYS A 45 0.99 0.22 14.79
C LYS A 45 0.38 1.61 14.70
N SER A 46 0.20 2.12 13.48
CA SER A 46 -0.24 3.48 13.26
C SER A 46 -0.69 3.69 11.81
N VAL A 47 -1.17 4.87 11.52
CA VAL A 47 -1.30 5.38 10.15
C VAL A 47 0.02 6.02 9.76
N ALA A 48 0.69 5.46 8.76
CA ALA A 48 1.94 6.01 8.25
C ALA A 48 1.69 7.30 7.46
N PHE A 49 0.76 7.24 6.50
CA PHE A 49 0.47 8.37 5.61
C PHE A 49 -1.02 8.60 5.46
N VAL A 50 -1.37 9.88 5.34
CA VAL A 50 -2.71 10.33 4.95
C VAL A 50 -2.56 11.10 3.64
N TRP A 51 -3.11 10.54 2.56
CA TRP A 51 -3.12 11.21 1.28
C TRP A 51 -4.34 12.11 1.17
N LEU A 52 -4.09 13.41 1.14
CA LEU A 52 -5.09 14.43 0.90
C LEU A 52 -5.12 14.73 -0.61
N LYS A 53 -6.22 14.37 -1.25
CA LYS A 53 -6.33 14.37 -2.71
C LYS A 53 -6.61 15.75 -3.27
N LYS A 54 -5.82 16.17 -4.24
CA LYS A 54 -6.03 17.38 -5.03
C LYS A 54 -6.59 17.03 -6.41
N ASN A 55 -7.21 17.97 -7.06
CA ASN A 55 -7.62 17.85 -8.45
C ASN A 55 -6.40 17.85 -9.38
N ARG A 56 -6.54 17.20 -10.56
CA ARG A 56 -5.43 17.09 -11.53
C ARG A 56 -5.05 18.43 -12.15
N LYS A 57 -6.05 19.26 -12.45
CA LYS A 57 -5.91 20.45 -13.30
C LYS A 57 -6.06 21.77 -12.57
N SER A 58 -6.28 21.74 -11.26
CA SER A 58 -6.46 22.93 -10.46
C SER A 58 -5.87 22.74 -9.08
N ASP A 59 -5.47 23.82 -8.43
CA ASP A 59 -4.99 23.81 -7.04
C ASP A 59 -6.18 23.84 -6.08
N SER A 60 -7.05 22.85 -6.20
CA SER A 60 -8.23 22.69 -5.35
C SER A 60 -8.34 21.26 -4.84
N TRP A 61 -9.08 21.10 -3.75
CA TRP A 61 -9.31 19.79 -3.19
C TRP A 61 -10.23 18.95 -4.09
N PHE A 62 -9.83 17.68 -4.30
CA PHE A 62 -10.70 16.69 -4.89
C PHE A 62 -11.75 16.26 -3.87
N TYR A 63 -12.99 16.09 -4.30
CA TYR A 63 -14.06 15.54 -3.47
C TYR A 63 -14.68 14.33 -4.16
N GLY A 64 -14.55 13.16 -3.53
CA GLY A 64 -15.19 11.94 -3.98
C GLY A 64 -16.64 11.84 -3.56
N LEU A 65 -17.29 10.75 -3.96
CA LEU A 65 -18.66 10.42 -3.59
C LEU A 65 -18.62 9.42 -2.42
N GLY A 66 -18.68 9.93 -1.20
CA GLY A 66 -18.84 9.10 -0.01
C GLY A 66 -20.33 8.92 0.33
N PHE A 67 -20.67 7.84 1.03
CA PHE A 67 -22.04 7.60 1.50
C PHE A 67 -22.46 8.54 2.64
N TRP A 68 -21.49 9.01 3.42
CA TRP A 68 -21.73 9.86 4.58
C TRP A 68 -21.16 11.25 4.40
N THR A 69 -19.87 11.35 4.13
CA THR A 69 -19.18 12.60 3.86
C THR A 69 -18.52 12.54 2.48
N ARG A 70 -18.13 13.68 1.96
CA ARG A 70 -17.36 13.75 0.70
C ARG A 70 -15.93 13.29 0.96
N ALA A 71 -15.64 12.05 0.55
CA ALA A 71 -14.34 11.42 0.77
C ALA A 71 -13.27 12.03 -0.14
N ASN A 72 -12.22 12.57 0.46
CA ASN A 72 -11.08 13.15 -0.28
C ASN A 72 -9.73 12.75 0.30
N ALA A 73 -9.69 11.70 1.09
CA ALA A 73 -8.47 11.16 1.66
C ALA A 73 -8.44 9.63 1.58
N GLU A 74 -7.22 9.09 1.52
CA GLU A 74 -6.94 7.68 1.77
C GLU A 74 -5.81 7.56 2.78
N ILE A 75 -5.74 6.44 3.46
CA ILE A 75 -4.71 6.19 4.47
C ILE A 75 -3.83 5.01 4.09
N CYS A 76 -2.55 5.13 4.45
CA CYS A 76 -1.58 4.04 4.39
C CYS A 76 -1.27 3.61 5.81
N LEU A 77 -1.65 2.39 6.16
CA LEU A 77 -1.45 1.83 7.49
C LEU A 77 -0.01 1.33 7.64
N LEU A 78 0.54 1.47 8.83
CA LEU A 78 1.82 0.90 9.22
C LEU A 78 1.60 -0.26 10.18
N ALA A 79 2.16 -1.40 9.84
CA ALA A 79 2.20 -2.58 10.68
C ALA A 79 3.62 -3.15 10.73
N THR A 80 3.95 -3.86 11.79
CA THR A 80 5.29 -4.41 11.96
C THR A 80 5.26 -5.89 12.32
N LYS A 81 6.33 -6.58 11.96
CA LYS A 81 6.68 -7.92 12.42
C LYS A 81 8.06 -7.84 13.05
N GLY A 82 8.22 -8.39 14.26
CA GLY A 82 9.45 -8.20 15.02
C GLY A 82 9.64 -6.74 15.46
N HIS A 83 10.85 -6.24 15.37
CA HIS A 83 11.22 -4.91 15.85
C HIS A 83 12.02 -4.12 14.79
N PRO A 84 11.42 -3.78 13.64
CA PRO A 84 12.11 -2.92 12.66
C PRO A 84 12.29 -1.52 13.24
N LYS A 85 13.36 -0.84 12.84
CA LYS A 85 13.70 0.50 13.33
C LYS A 85 13.63 1.51 12.20
N ARG A 86 13.05 2.68 12.48
CA ARG A 86 13.10 3.81 11.55
C ARG A 86 14.51 4.41 11.52
N GLN A 87 14.89 4.98 10.37
CA GLN A 87 16.18 5.64 10.17
C GLN A 87 16.15 7.13 10.51
N THR A 88 14.96 7.72 10.49
CA THR A 88 14.77 9.16 10.76
C THR A 88 13.44 9.40 11.47
N ALA A 89 13.34 10.53 12.13
CA ALA A 89 12.15 10.95 12.87
C ALA A 89 11.33 12.04 12.15
N ASP A 90 11.76 12.50 10.97
CA ASP A 90 11.19 13.69 10.32
C ASP A 90 10.40 13.40 9.02
N ILE A 91 9.99 12.16 8.81
CA ILE A 91 9.07 11.83 7.71
C ILE A 91 7.66 12.27 8.09
N HIS A 92 7.10 13.18 7.30
CA HIS A 92 5.78 13.74 7.56
C HIS A 92 4.67 12.78 7.11
N GLN A 93 3.55 12.82 7.83
CA GLN A 93 2.42 11.92 7.60
C GLN A 93 1.56 12.35 6.39
N PHE A 94 1.35 13.65 6.20
CA PHE A 94 0.50 14.13 5.11
C PHE A 94 1.20 14.04 3.77
N ILE A 95 0.50 13.46 2.80
CA ILE A 95 0.85 13.53 1.38
C ILE A 95 -0.24 14.37 0.71
N ILE A 96 0.11 15.53 0.18
CA ILE A 96 -0.80 16.37 -0.56
C ILE A 96 -0.41 16.26 -2.03
N SER A 97 -1.24 15.60 -2.83
CA SER A 97 -0.89 15.22 -4.19
C SER A 97 -2.15 15.07 -5.04
N PRO A 98 -2.09 15.44 -6.34
CA PRO A 98 -3.21 15.24 -7.24
C PRO A 98 -3.58 13.77 -7.41
N ILE A 99 -4.84 13.51 -7.65
CA ILE A 99 -5.28 12.21 -8.18
C ILE A 99 -4.67 12.00 -9.56
N GLU A 100 -4.38 10.74 -9.88
CA GLU A 100 -3.84 10.32 -11.17
C GLU A 100 -4.78 9.28 -11.77
N ALA A 101 -4.25 8.27 -12.47
CA ALA A 101 -5.04 7.16 -12.98
C ALA A 101 -5.83 6.47 -11.85
N HIS A 102 -6.93 5.81 -12.20
CA HIS A 102 -7.79 5.16 -11.22
C HIS A 102 -6.99 4.27 -10.26
N SER A 103 -7.21 4.43 -8.97
CA SER A 103 -6.56 3.73 -7.86
C SER A 103 -5.03 3.89 -7.78
N LYS A 104 -4.41 4.72 -8.60
CA LYS A 104 -2.98 4.98 -8.50
C LYS A 104 -2.67 5.81 -7.26
N LYS A 105 -1.73 5.34 -6.44
CA LYS A 105 -1.25 6.03 -5.25
C LYS A 105 -0.09 6.97 -5.59
N PRO A 106 0.17 8.01 -4.78
CA PRO A 106 1.29 8.93 -5.03
C PRO A 106 2.64 8.22 -5.02
N ASP A 107 3.46 8.48 -6.04
CA ASP A 107 4.79 7.87 -6.16
C ASP A 107 5.74 8.29 -5.02
N GLU A 108 5.57 9.49 -4.47
CA GLU A 108 6.38 9.96 -3.34
C GLU A 108 6.26 9.09 -2.09
N THR A 109 5.21 8.26 -1.99
CA THR A 109 5.06 7.31 -0.89
C THR A 109 6.24 6.36 -0.83
N ARG A 110 6.72 5.86 -1.97
CA ARG A 110 7.87 4.96 -2.04
C ARG A 110 9.14 5.64 -1.53
N ASP A 111 9.37 6.86 -1.92
CA ASP A 111 10.54 7.64 -1.48
C ASP A 111 10.52 7.89 0.02
N ARG A 112 9.35 8.21 0.57
CA ARG A 112 9.17 8.40 2.02
C ARG A 112 9.37 7.10 2.81
N ILE A 113 8.92 5.97 2.29
CA ILE A 113 9.15 4.66 2.91
C ILE A 113 10.64 4.34 2.96
N VAL A 114 11.37 4.55 1.86
CA VAL A 114 12.81 4.32 1.82
C VAL A 114 13.55 5.27 2.77
N ALA A 115 13.17 6.53 2.82
CA ALA A 115 13.75 7.48 3.77
C ALA A 115 13.49 7.08 5.22
N LEU A 116 12.29 6.58 5.52
CA LEU A 116 11.90 6.16 6.86
C LEU A 116 12.62 4.88 7.30
N MET A 117 12.65 3.87 6.45
CA MET A 117 13.10 2.52 6.79
C MET A 117 14.53 2.22 6.36
N GLY A 118 15.09 2.99 5.43
CA GLY A 118 16.40 2.75 4.84
C GLY A 118 16.34 1.92 3.56
N ASP A 119 17.51 1.75 2.94
CA ASP A 119 17.67 0.94 1.72
C ASP A 119 17.71 -0.55 2.07
N LEU A 120 16.56 -1.10 2.39
CA LEU A 120 16.35 -2.51 2.71
C LEU A 120 15.67 -3.24 1.55
N PRO A 121 15.77 -4.57 1.48
CA PRO A 121 14.95 -5.36 0.56
C PRO A 121 13.47 -5.01 0.74
N ARG A 122 12.78 -4.75 -0.37
CA ARG A 122 11.39 -4.31 -0.35
C ARG A 122 10.65 -4.78 -1.58
N VAL A 123 9.37 -5.05 -1.42
CA VAL A 123 8.49 -5.49 -2.49
C VAL A 123 7.17 -4.73 -2.43
N GLU A 124 6.65 -4.37 -3.60
CA GLU A 124 5.30 -3.86 -3.75
C GLU A 124 4.39 -4.97 -4.29
N LEU A 125 3.38 -5.32 -3.51
CA LEU A 125 2.35 -6.27 -3.91
C LEU A 125 1.23 -5.52 -4.63
N PHE A 126 0.64 -6.18 -5.64
CA PHE A 126 -0.37 -5.57 -6.50
C PHE A 126 0.15 -4.35 -7.26
N ALA A 127 1.44 -4.39 -7.59
CA ALA A 127 2.09 -3.34 -8.34
C ALA A 127 1.51 -3.23 -9.74
N ARG A 128 1.39 -2.00 -10.25
CA ARG A 128 0.89 -1.70 -11.60
C ARG A 128 2.01 -1.35 -12.56
N GLN A 129 3.19 -1.05 -12.03
CA GLN A 129 4.40 -0.73 -12.79
C GLN A 129 5.64 -1.02 -11.94
N THR A 130 6.78 -1.08 -12.60
CA THR A 130 8.07 -1.29 -11.92
C THR A 130 8.67 0.04 -11.46
N PHE A 131 9.43 -0.01 -10.37
CA PHE A 131 10.20 1.12 -9.86
C PHE A 131 11.61 0.67 -9.51
N PRO A 132 12.64 1.50 -9.78
CA PRO A 132 14.01 1.17 -9.38
C PRO A 132 14.12 0.90 -7.88
N GLY A 133 14.79 -0.20 -7.52
CA GLY A 133 15.01 -0.59 -6.13
C GLY A 133 13.86 -1.32 -5.45
N TRP A 134 12.74 -1.54 -6.13
CA TRP A 134 11.59 -2.29 -5.62
C TRP A 134 11.39 -3.58 -6.39
N ASP A 135 11.25 -4.69 -5.66
CA ASP A 135 10.64 -5.88 -6.21
C ASP A 135 9.14 -5.66 -6.39
N VAL A 136 8.54 -6.36 -7.34
CA VAL A 136 7.12 -6.20 -7.67
C VAL A 136 6.43 -7.54 -7.84
N TRP A 137 5.16 -7.56 -7.50
CA TRP A 137 4.24 -8.66 -7.77
C TRP A 137 2.85 -8.08 -8.06
N GLY A 138 2.23 -8.53 -9.12
CA GLY A 138 0.89 -8.11 -9.52
C GLY A 138 0.54 -8.63 -10.90
N ASN A 139 -0.71 -8.45 -11.31
CA ASN A 139 -1.18 -8.92 -12.62
C ASN A 139 -0.88 -7.96 -13.79
N GLU A 140 -0.39 -6.75 -13.49
CA GLU A 140 -0.04 -5.74 -14.50
C GLU A 140 1.48 -5.61 -14.72
N VAL A 141 2.28 -6.41 -14.00
CA VAL A 141 3.74 -6.40 -14.07
C VAL A 141 4.30 -7.81 -14.18
N GLU A 142 5.51 -7.97 -14.73
CA GLU A 142 6.26 -9.20 -14.59
C GLU A 142 6.81 -9.30 -13.16
N PRO A 143 6.42 -10.33 -12.40
CA PRO A 143 6.88 -10.48 -11.01
C PRO A 143 8.40 -10.65 -10.93
N THR A 144 9.02 -9.98 -9.98
CA THR A 144 10.45 -10.12 -9.70
C THR A 144 10.73 -11.03 -8.50
N ILE A 145 9.70 -11.48 -7.79
CA ILE A 145 9.80 -12.45 -6.71
C ILE A 145 9.30 -13.81 -7.19
N PRO A 146 10.01 -14.91 -6.87
CA PRO A 146 9.60 -16.24 -7.31
C PRO A 146 8.41 -16.78 -6.50
N ASP A 147 7.55 -17.55 -7.17
CA ASP A 147 6.52 -18.43 -6.59
C ASP A 147 5.71 -17.85 -5.42
N PHE A 148 5.25 -16.62 -5.57
CA PHE A 148 4.38 -15.99 -4.62
C PHE A 148 2.91 -16.28 -4.95
N GLY A 149 2.33 -17.27 -4.29
CA GLY A 149 0.94 -17.64 -4.47
C GLY A 149 0.64 -18.31 -5.82
N THR A 150 -0.51 -18.93 -5.94
CA THR A 150 -1.09 -19.31 -7.24
C THR A 150 -1.39 -18.03 -8.02
N SER A 151 -1.07 -18.03 -9.30
CA SER A 151 -1.23 -16.91 -10.24
C SER A 151 -2.32 -15.91 -9.83
N CYS A 152 -1.95 -14.65 -9.64
CA CYS A 152 -2.92 -13.58 -9.48
C CYS A 152 -3.95 -13.71 -10.61
N PRO A 153 -5.25 -13.88 -10.33
CA PRO A 153 -6.23 -13.98 -11.40
C PRO A 153 -6.14 -12.72 -12.25
N LYS A 154 -5.89 -12.91 -13.54
CA LYS A 154 -5.94 -11.79 -14.47
C LYS A 154 -7.34 -11.20 -14.35
N LEU A 155 -7.42 -9.94 -13.99
CA LEU A 155 -8.66 -9.20 -14.13
C LEU A 155 -9.01 -9.23 -15.62
N GLU A 156 -10.00 -10.03 -15.97
CA GLU A 156 -10.61 -9.92 -17.30
C GLU A 156 -11.19 -8.51 -17.36
N VAL A 157 -10.58 -7.69 -18.18
CA VAL A 157 -11.17 -6.41 -18.56
C VAL A 157 -12.37 -6.80 -19.43
N THR A 158 -13.54 -6.83 -18.83
CA THR A 158 -14.77 -6.84 -19.61
C THR A 158 -14.89 -5.45 -20.23
N ASP A 159 -14.80 -5.42 -21.56
CA ASP A 159 -15.05 -4.25 -22.41
C ASP A 159 -16.43 -3.63 -22.11
#